data_67b6542a26f1c03f1404a7ce0f072733
#
_entry.id   67b6542a26f1c03f1404a7ce0f072733
#
_cell.length_a   1.000
_cell.length_b   1.000
_cell.length_c   1.000
_cell.angle_alpha   90.00
_cell.angle_beta   90.00
_cell.angle_gamma   90.00
#
_symmetry.space_group_name_H-M   'P 1'
#
loop_
_entity.id
_entity.type
_entity.pdbx_description
1 polymer ?
#
loop_
_entity_poly.entity_id
_entity_poly.type
_entity_poly.pdbx_seq_one_letter_code
_entity_poly.pdbx_strand_id
1 'polypeptide(L)'
;MFWHKTTISTDAAAIFADMERRNMWGLIIAVFLLAAAECAAQSDEGMEAIVTFLGADSPEDVDDEDAERLAHYIARPLKLNQASMPRIVDSGLLDRYRAASLHDYIQRHGEVLSLAELALIDGFSDAFVQRLAPFISLESSSLPGESPDAEGHLRGDLALKAGAKHNEGMFWTTALKARLEAGDGLSAALAFTSPYGRFDAENMTYSASVLWRCRKLHADFILGDFNARFGQGLALWNGLSLSSLSSPSAIMKNPTGLSQTSSFTGNYAFTGAGVETSIKSLAVSAFVAFPGIKTTFRNVKVMPALNLSYYWRYGQVAATYVSGKVSIDTRMCIRGVDVFAETVYDCLNRVPAGLCGTVFPAGEHLRMAAMLRYYPVSLNADHSGAICSNTSARNEYGTTFTLEYNPMDRHRVLAAIDAAHFPEPKKGDRGESLQGKCMLQWEWHALSWILVKARFAERYRTWGDAFRTDVRADIQTQLGEFRVNLRLNALKCRGWGGLTYLEGGYEAGRILLWVRQGFFHIDDWNDRIYAYERGAPGGFRVPAYYGRGLWTAVAASVRFRQAGRLYFRAAYTGYPFPQVKEKPGKAELELQYVYDF
;
A
#
# COMPACT_ATOMS: atom_id res chain seq x y z
N MET A 1 -51.55 -13.28 -4.18
CA MET A 1 -50.96 -12.52 -5.27
C MET A 1 -49.50 -12.94 -5.40
N PHE A 2 -49.24 -13.79 -6.37
CA PHE A 2 -47.98 -14.50 -6.54
C PHE A 2 -46.92 -13.58 -7.17
N TRP A 3 -45.76 -13.44 -6.55
CA TRP A 3 -44.55 -12.93 -7.20
C TRP A 3 -43.68 -14.09 -7.69
N HIS A 4 -43.55 -14.18 -9.00
CA HIS A 4 -42.62 -15.10 -9.67
C HIS A 4 -41.19 -14.85 -9.20
N LYS A 5 -40.59 -15.85 -8.57
CA LYS A 5 -39.12 -15.96 -8.44
C LYS A 5 -38.56 -16.21 -9.86
N THR A 6 -37.93 -15.23 -10.43
CA THR A 6 -37.25 -15.32 -11.72
C THR A 6 -36.05 -16.25 -11.62
N THR A 7 -36.06 -17.31 -12.40
CA THR A 7 -35.08 -18.38 -12.57
C THR A 7 -33.78 -17.92 -13.28
N ILE A 8 -33.10 -16.88 -12.79
CA ILE A 8 -31.79 -16.49 -13.29
C ILE A 8 -30.64 -17.30 -12.61
N SER A 9 -30.89 -17.97 -11.48
CA SER A 9 -29.86 -18.68 -10.72
C SER A 9 -29.44 -20.03 -11.30
N THR A 10 -30.31 -20.67 -12.09
CA THR A 10 -30.04 -22.01 -12.66
C THR A 10 -29.14 -21.97 -13.87
N ASP A 11 -29.20 -20.93 -14.68
CA ASP A 11 -28.37 -20.83 -15.89
C ASP A 11 -26.92 -20.43 -15.58
N ALA A 12 -26.70 -19.58 -14.59
CA ALA A 12 -25.34 -19.23 -14.16
C ALA A 12 -24.63 -20.41 -13.47
N ALA A 13 -25.34 -21.17 -12.66
CA ALA A 13 -24.82 -22.39 -12.05
C ALA A 13 -24.55 -23.48 -13.10
N ALA A 14 -25.38 -23.58 -14.14
CA ALA A 14 -25.17 -24.47 -15.27
C ALA A 14 -23.96 -24.08 -16.13
N ILE A 15 -23.73 -22.78 -16.35
CA ILE A 15 -22.56 -22.25 -17.05
C ILE A 15 -21.27 -22.56 -16.26
N PHE A 16 -21.27 -22.41 -14.94
CA PHE A 16 -20.12 -22.77 -14.11
C PHE A 16 -19.90 -24.29 -14.02
N ALA A 17 -20.95 -25.09 -13.97
CA ALA A 17 -20.85 -26.56 -13.99
C ALA A 17 -20.41 -27.08 -15.37
N ASP A 18 -20.77 -26.42 -16.45
CA ASP A 18 -20.31 -26.73 -17.81
C ASP A 18 -18.87 -26.26 -18.06
N MET A 19 -18.41 -25.20 -17.39
CA MET A 19 -16.99 -24.82 -17.28
C MET A 19 -16.13 -25.85 -16.57
N GLU A 20 -16.65 -26.56 -15.58
CA GLU A 20 -15.98 -27.70 -14.94
C GLU A 20 -15.79 -28.89 -15.88
N ARG A 21 -16.66 -29.08 -16.86
CA ARG A 21 -16.65 -30.24 -17.79
C ARG A 21 -16.06 -29.96 -19.17
N ARG A 22 -16.02 -28.71 -19.64
CA ARG A 22 -15.59 -28.39 -21.02
C ARG A 22 -14.61 -27.22 -21.02
N ASN A 23 -13.32 -27.60 -21.07
CA ASN A 23 -12.24 -26.75 -21.62
C ASN A 23 -12.26 -25.27 -21.26
N MET A 24 -11.91 -24.93 -20.05
CA MET A 24 -11.44 -23.58 -19.68
C MET A 24 -10.37 -23.05 -20.66
N TRP A 25 -9.61 -23.95 -21.28
CA TRP A 25 -8.66 -23.68 -22.37
C TRP A 25 -9.31 -23.12 -23.62
N GLY A 26 -10.54 -23.49 -23.95
CA GLY A 26 -11.26 -22.98 -25.10
C GLY A 26 -11.68 -21.52 -24.94
N LEU A 27 -12.04 -21.09 -23.72
CA LEU A 27 -12.38 -19.70 -23.41
C LEU A 27 -11.13 -18.83 -23.38
N ILE A 28 -10.03 -19.33 -22.85
CA ILE A 28 -8.71 -18.69 -22.85
C ILE A 28 -8.23 -18.46 -24.29
N ILE A 29 -8.36 -19.45 -25.16
CA ILE A 29 -7.99 -19.36 -26.58
C ILE A 29 -8.91 -18.40 -27.36
N ALA A 30 -10.21 -18.35 -27.05
CA ALA A 30 -11.15 -17.45 -27.70
C ALA A 30 -10.90 -15.97 -27.32
N VAL A 31 -10.51 -15.69 -26.07
CA VAL A 31 -10.08 -14.34 -25.64
C VAL A 31 -8.75 -13.95 -26.32
N PHE A 32 -7.84 -14.91 -26.54
CA PHE A 32 -6.58 -14.70 -27.26
C PHE A 32 -6.79 -14.31 -28.74
N LEU A 33 -7.78 -14.89 -29.41
CA LEU A 33 -8.02 -14.66 -30.83
C LEU A 33 -8.77 -13.34 -31.14
N LEU A 34 -9.46 -12.77 -30.16
CA LEU A 34 -10.20 -11.50 -30.31
C LEU A 34 -9.36 -10.24 -30.07
N ALA A 35 -8.11 -10.38 -29.65
CA ALA A 35 -7.34 -9.30 -29.06
C ALA A 35 -6.16 -8.76 -29.88
N ALA A 36 -5.99 -9.14 -31.13
CA ALA A 36 -4.88 -8.69 -31.96
C ALA A 36 -5.13 -7.32 -32.59
N ALA A 37 -4.85 -6.23 -31.92
CA ALA A 37 -4.62 -4.90 -32.52
C ALA A 37 -3.90 -3.93 -31.56
N GLU A 38 -2.91 -3.28 -32.08
CA GLU A 38 -1.81 -2.48 -31.54
C GLU A 38 -2.09 -1.43 -30.44
N CYS A 39 -1.18 -1.28 -29.54
CA CYS A 39 -0.49 -0.13 -28.90
C CYS A 39 -0.44 -0.01 -27.38
N ALA A 40 0.75 0.24 -26.89
CA ALA A 40 1.33 0.73 -25.61
C ALA A 40 0.76 0.32 -24.23
N ALA A 41 1.60 -0.28 -23.45
CA ALA A 41 1.37 -0.99 -22.21
C ALA A 41 1.78 -0.22 -20.95
N GLN A 42 1.19 -0.61 -19.83
CA GLN A 42 1.64 -0.24 -18.48
C GLN A 42 2.16 -1.49 -17.78
N SER A 43 3.42 -1.45 -17.37
CA SER A 43 4.24 -2.62 -17.02
C SER A 43 4.08 -3.14 -15.58
N ASP A 44 4.52 -4.38 -15.36
CA ASP A 44 4.73 -5.04 -14.06
C ASP A 44 5.77 -4.33 -13.18
N GLU A 45 6.63 -3.55 -13.79
CA GLU A 45 7.55 -2.61 -13.13
C GLU A 45 6.84 -1.71 -12.14
N GLY A 46 5.55 -1.45 -12.34
CA GLY A 46 4.75 -0.64 -11.44
C GLY A 46 4.64 -1.21 -10.03
N MET A 47 4.32 -2.49 -9.86
CA MET A 47 4.22 -3.08 -8.51
C MET A 47 5.59 -3.20 -7.84
N GLU A 48 6.64 -3.49 -8.60
CA GLU A 48 8.01 -3.53 -8.07
C GLU A 48 8.50 -2.14 -7.65
N ALA A 49 8.17 -1.11 -8.44
CA ALA A 49 8.44 0.28 -8.07
C ALA A 49 7.72 0.68 -6.78
N ILE A 50 6.44 0.28 -6.61
CA ILE A 50 5.66 0.53 -5.39
C ILE A 50 6.31 -0.16 -4.19
N VAL A 51 6.65 -1.44 -4.29
CA VAL A 51 7.32 -2.21 -3.23
C VAL A 51 8.65 -1.54 -2.85
N THR A 52 9.44 -1.15 -3.83
CA THR A 52 10.74 -0.49 -3.63
C THR A 52 10.60 0.90 -3.01
N PHE A 53 9.61 1.68 -3.44
CA PHE A 53 9.36 3.03 -2.91
C PHE A 53 8.93 2.98 -1.44
N LEU A 54 8.02 2.08 -1.10
CA LEU A 54 7.54 1.87 0.27
C LEU A 54 8.58 1.18 1.16
N GLY A 55 9.61 0.57 0.56
CA GLY A 55 10.58 -0.26 1.26
C GLY A 55 9.98 -1.56 1.78
N ALA A 56 8.91 -2.03 1.17
CA ALA A 56 8.29 -3.30 1.49
C ALA A 56 9.15 -4.48 1.04
N ASP A 57 8.99 -5.65 1.66
CA ASP A 57 9.73 -6.86 1.31
C ASP A 57 9.21 -7.50 0.03
N SER A 58 7.92 -7.37 -0.17
CA SER A 58 7.20 -8.04 -1.25
C SER A 58 5.84 -7.37 -1.47
N PRO A 59 5.17 -7.62 -2.59
CA PRO A 59 3.81 -7.14 -2.80
C PRO A 59 2.84 -7.54 -1.67
N GLU A 60 3.05 -8.69 -1.03
CA GLU A 60 2.22 -9.17 0.08
C GLU A 60 2.25 -8.27 1.32
N ASP A 61 3.26 -7.40 1.44
CA ASP A 61 3.48 -6.50 2.57
C ASP A 61 3.07 -5.04 2.28
N VAL A 62 2.40 -4.79 1.14
CA VAL A 62 1.92 -3.46 0.74
C VAL A 62 0.46 -3.28 1.14
N ASP A 63 0.08 -2.08 1.58
CA ASP A 63 -1.30 -1.72 1.87
C ASP A 63 -2.07 -1.36 0.59
N ASP A 64 -3.35 -1.75 0.52
CA ASP A 64 -4.23 -1.52 -0.64
C ASP A 64 -4.32 -0.03 -1.02
N GLU A 65 -4.45 0.86 -0.04
CA GLU A 65 -4.61 2.29 -0.27
C GLU A 65 -3.32 2.91 -0.81
N ASP A 66 -2.17 2.53 -0.24
CA ASP A 66 -0.87 2.99 -0.70
C ASP A 66 -0.54 2.41 -2.09
N ALA A 67 -0.86 1.12 -2.33
CA ALA A 67 -0.70 0.51 -3.65
C ALA A 67 -1.52 1.23 -4.73
N GLU A 68 -2.78 1.54 -4.43
CA GLU A 68 -3.67 2.22 -5.37
C GLU A 68 -3.21 3.65 -5.65
N ARG A 69 -2.83 4.40 -4.61
CA ARG A 69 -2.33 5.77 -4.72
C ARG A 69 -1.06 5.84 -5.57
N LEU A 70 -0.10 4.97 -5.31
CA LEU A 70 1.15 4.93 -6.04
C LEU A 70 0.96 4.43 -7.48
N ALA A 71 0.09 3.45 -7.71
CA ALA A 71 -0.26 3.01 -9.05
C ALA A 71 -0.88 4.14 -9.90
N HIS A 72 -1.64 5.05 -9.27
CA HIS A 72 -2.14 6.25 -9.96
C HIS A 72 -0.99 7.13 -10.47
N TYR A 73 0.07 7.34 -9.66
CA TYR A 73 1.22 8.16 -10.07
C TYR A 73 2.17 7.45 -11.03
N ILE A 74 2.19 6.12 -11.07
CA ILE A 74 2.87 5.40 -12.16
C ILE A 74 2.13 5.62 -13.49
N ALA A 75 0.79 5.58 -13.44
CA ALA A 75 -0.03 5.81 -14.63
C ALA A 75 0.01 7.27 -15.11
N ARG A 76 0.11 8.21 -14.17
CA ARG A 76 0.11 9.66 -14.39
C ARG A 76 1.15 10.29 -13.46
N PRO A 77 2.44 10.36 -13.88
CA PRO A 77 3.51 10.91 -13.06
C PRO A 77 3.21 12.33 -12.60
N LEU A 78 3.52 12.62 -11.33
CA LEU A 78 3.37 13.94 -10.75
C LEU A 78 4.37 14.90 -11.38
N LYS A 79 3.91 15.97 -12.00
CA LYS A 79 4.75 17.02 -12.61
C LYS A 79 5.30 17.93 -11.51
N LEU A 80 6.51 17.64 -11.00
CA LEU A 80 7.08 18.33 -9.83
C LEU A 80 7.23 19.84 -10.02
N ASN A 81 7.64 20.29 -11.23
CA ASN A 81 7.84 21.70 -11.52
C ASN A 81 6.53 22.50 -11.60
N GLN A 82 5.43 21.83 -11.90
CA GLN A 82 4.13 22.46 -12.12
C GLN A 82 3.17 22.28 -10.93
N ALA A 83 3.43 21.30 -10.07
CA ALA A 83 2.56 20.99 -8.95
C ALA A 83 2.73 22.00 -7.80
N SER A 84 1.62 22.45 -7.22
CA SER A 84 1.66 23.24 -6.00
C SER A 84 2.19 22.44 -4.83
N MET A 85 2.82 23.07 -3.85
CA MET A 85 3.34 22.41 -2.65
C MET A 85 2.29 21.53 -1.94
N PRO A 86 1.04 21.98 -1.73
CA PRO A 86 0.01 21.11 -1.16
C PRO A 86 -0.26 19.87 -2.00
N ARG A 87 -0.31 19.99 -3.33
CA ARG A 87 -0.52 18.84 -4.23
C ARG A 87 0.62 17.83 -4.14
N ILE A 88 1.86 18.30 -4.00
CA ILE A 88 3.03 17.45 -3.80
C ILE A 88 2.92 16.65 -2.49
N VAL A 89 2.52 17.29 -1.41
CA VAL A 89 2.33 16.64 -0.10
C VAL A 89 1.17 15.65 -0.13
N ASP A 90 0.01 16.03 -0.70
CA ASP A 90 -1.17 15.18 -0.83
C ASP A 90 -0.91 13.92 -1.66
N SER A 91 0.04 14.00 -2.60
CA SER A 91 0.46 12.82 -3.37
C SER A 91 1.01 11.70 -2.47
N GLY A 92 1.53 12.04 -1.31
CA GLY A 92 2.24 11.12 -0.41
C GLY A 92 3.60 10.66 -0.94
N LEU A 93 4.07 11.23 -2.05
CA LEU A 93 5.39 10.95 -2.62
C LEU A 93 6.49 11.68 -1.87
N LEU A 94 6.24 12.92 -1.48
CA LEU A 94 7.14 13.73 -0.67
C LEU A 94 6.49 14.09 0.67
N ASP A 95 7.25 14.02 1.73
CA ASP A 95 6.86 14.64 3.00
C ASP A 95 6.96 16.18 2.91
N ARG A 96 6.38 16.85 3.88
CA ARG A 96 6.32 18.32 3.90
C ARG A 96 7.70 18.98 3.91
N TYR A 97 8.68 18.38 4.58
CA TYR A 97 10.03 18.92 4.60
C TYR A 97 10.65 18.90 3.21
N ARG A 98 10.59 17.77 2.51
CA ARG A 98 11.10 17.67 1.13
C ARG A 98 10.32 18.53 0.16
N ALA A 99 8.99 18.60 0.30
CA ALA A 99 8.17 19.49 -0.53
C ALA A 99 8.54 20.97 -0.33
N ALA A 100 8.80 21.38 0.92
CA ALA A 100 9.24 22.74 1.23
C ALA A 100 10.65 23.02 0.67
N SER A 101 11.57 22.07 0.80
CA SER A 101 12.93 22.17 0.26
C SER A 101 12.94 22.29 -1.27
N LEU A 102 12.12 21.50 -1.94
CA LEU A 102 11.94 21.55 -3.39
C LEU A 102 11.35 22.90 -3.83
N HIS A 103 10.32 23.37 -3.14
CA HIS A 103 9.70 24.66 -3.45
C HIS A 103 10.66 25.82 -3.26
N ASP A 104 11.42 25.85 -2.16
CA ASP A 104 12.46 26.85 -1.91
C ASP A 104 13.56 26.81 -2.99
N TYR A 105 13.98 25.61 -3.41
CA TYR A 105 14.93 25.43 -4.49
C TYR A 105 14.40 26.01 -5.81
N ILE A 106 13.19 25.66 -6.21
CA ILE A 106 12.58 26.15 -7.45
C ILE A 106 12.43 27.68 -7.42
N GLN A 107 12.08 28.28 -6.29
CA GLN A 107 12.00 29.73 -6.16
C GLN A 107 13.36 30.44 -6.32
N ARG A 108 14.47 29.81 -5.94
CA ARG A 108 15.81 30.41 -6.00
C ARG A 108 16.56 30.11 -7.27
N HIS A 109 16.39 28.91 -7.82
CA HIS A 109 17.24 28.40 -8.91
C HIS A 109 16.46 28.13 -10.20
N GLY A 110 15.13 28.16 -10.13
CA GLY A 110 14.27 27.76 -11.26
C GLY A 110 13.88 26.29 -11.22
N GLU A 111 13.30 25.84 -12.31
CA GLU A 111 12.77 24.48 -12.45
C GLU A 111 13.88 23.41 -12.40
N VAL A 112 13.59 22.26 -11.78
CA VAL A 112 14.49 21.11 -11.72
C VAL A 112 14.45 20.38 -13.05
N LEU A 113 15.59 20.22 -13.70
CA LEU A 113 15.68 19.67 -15.06
C LEU A 113 16.20 18.23 -15.11
N SER A 114 16.78 17.72 -14.02
CA SER A 114 17.31 16.35 -13.98
C SER A 114 17.16 15.70 -12.60
N LEU A 115 17.14 14.35 -12.59
CA LEU A 115 17.13 13.59 -11.33
C LEU A 115 18.41 13.80 -10.51
N ALA A 116 19.55 14.02 -11.16
CA ALA A 116 20.80 14.32 -10.48
C ALA A 116 20.73 15.68 -9.77
N GLU A 117 20.11 16.69 -10.37
CA GLU A 117 19.87 17.97 -9.76
C GLU A 117 18.89 17.85 -8.57
N LEU A 118 17.80 17.08 -8.72
CA LEU A 118 16.87 16.79 -7.64
C LEU A 118 17.58 16.18 -6.42
N ALA A 119 18.56 15.32 -6.63
CA ALA A 119 19.32 14.68 -5.56
C ALA A 119 20.24 15.63 -4.76
N LEU A 120 20.54 16.82 -5.29
CA LEU A 120 21.32 17.86 -4.61
C LEU A 120 20.50 18.73 -3.67
N ILE A 121 19.17 18.66 -3.74
CA ILE A 121 18.27 19.45 -2.90
C ILE A 121 18.28 18.90 -1.45
N ASP A 122 18.25 19.81 -0.47
CA ASP A 122 18.25 19.44 0.94
C ASP A 122 17.10 18.43 1.26
N GLY A 123 17.44 17.31 1.87
CA GLY A 123 16.50 16.22 2.21
C GLY A 123 16.30 15.16 1.11
N PHE A 124 16.85 15.37 -0.07
CA PHE A 124 16.90 14.37 -1.13
C PHE A 124 18.26 13.65 -1.11
N SER A 125 18.26 12.39 -1.53
CA SER A 125 19.45 11.61 -1.75
C SER A 125 19.30 10.81 -3.04
N ASP A 126 20.39 10.43 -3.68
CA ASP A 126 20.35 9.63 -4.92
C ASP A 126 19.45 8.40 -4.77
N ALA A 127 19.60 7.65 -3.67
CA ALA A 127 18.81 6.46 -3.40
C ALA A 127 17.31 6.76 -3.22
N PHE A 128 16.93 7.93 -2.68
CA PHE A 128 15.54 8.35 -2.59
C PHE A 128 15.01 8.78 -3.95
N VAL A 129 15.77 9.57 -4.70
CA VAL A 129 15.39 10.06 -6.03
C VAL A 129 15.20 8.91 -7.02
N GLN A 130 16.06 7.90 -7.00
CA GLN A 130 15.90 6.71 -7.85
C GLN A 130 14.60 5.96 -7.57
N ARG A 131 14.20 5.84 -6.29
CA ARG A 131 12.92 5.22 -5.92
C ARG A 131 11.70 6.09 -6.27
N LEU A 132 11.87 7.41 -6.25
CA LEU A 132 10.83 8.39 -6.57
C LEU A 132 10.60 8.51 -8.09
N ALA A 133 11.65 8.31 -8.90
CA ALA A 133 11.65 8.54 -10.33
C ALA A 133 10.45 7.95 -11.11
N PRO A 134 9.96 6.73 -10.83
CA PRO A 134 8.82 6.14 -11.54
C PRO A 134 7.50 6.90 -11.36
N PHE A 135 7.39 7.74 -10.31
CA PHE A 135 6.16 8.42 -9.90
C PHE A 135 6.11 9.91 -10.27
N ILE A 136 7.19 10.45 -10.82
CA ILE A 136 7.33 11.89 -11.07
C ILE A 136 7.70 12.18 -12.53
N SER A 137 7.39 13.41 -12.95
CA SER A 137 7.87 13.99 -14.19
C SER A 137 8.54 15.34 -13.89
N LEU A 138 9.65 15.61 -14.56
CA LEU A 138 10.36 16.88 -14.50
C LEU A 138 10.01 17.78 -15.69
N GLU A 139 8.83 17.59 -16.30
CA GLU A 139 8.35 18.47 -17.37
C GLU A 139 8.38 19.92 -16.92
N SER A 140 8.91 20.77 -17.80
CA SER A 140 9.10 22.20 -17.57
C SER A 140 7.97 23.03 -18.20
N SER A 141 7.49 24.03 -17.48
CA SER A 141 6.52 24.99 -18.05
C SER A 141 7.20 26.04 -18.94
N SER A 142 8.51 26.12 -18.89
CA SER A 142 9.31 27.10 -19.64
C SER A 142 9.79 26.60 -21.01
N LEU A 143 9.68 25.28 -21.28
CA LEU A 143 10.12 24.71 -22.55
C LEU A 143 9.04 24.84 -23.65
N PRO A 144 9.46 25.13 -24.90
CA PRO A 144 8.50 25.22 -26.02
C PRO A 144 7.76 23.91 -26.25
N GLY A 145 6.43 23.98 -26.32
CA GLY A 145 5.55 22.82 -26.52
C GLY A 145 5.00 22.17 -25.25
N GLU A 146 5.47 22.58 -24.07
CA GLU A 146 4.91 22.21 -22.78
C GLU A 146 3.96 23.31 -22.32
N SER A 147 2.72 22.95 -22.07
CA SER A 147 1.73 23.88 -21.53
C SER A 147 1.58 23.62 -20.03
N PRO A 148 1.57 24.68 -19.18
CA PRO A 148 1.13 24.51 -17.81
C PRO A 148 -0.23 23.82 -17.81
N ASP A 149 -0.49 22.95 -16.86
CA ASP A 149 -1.82 22.37 -16.68
C ASP A 149 -2.83 23.53 -16.60
N ALA A 150 -3.64 23.68 -17.66
CA ALA A 150 -4.48 24.86 -17.79
C ALA A 150 -5.43 24.95 -16.60
N GLU A 151 -5.42 26.10 -15.93
CA GLU A 151 -6.34 26.42 -14.85
C GLU A 151 -7.78 26.24 -15.37
N GLY A 152 -8.53 25.31 -14.74
CA GLY A 152 -9.97 25.16 -14.99
C GLY A 152 -10.42 23.92 -15.75
N HIS A 153 -9.55 23.02 -16.21
CA HIS A 153 -10.01 21.77 -16.78
C HIS A 153 -10.53 20.82 -15.70
N LEU A 154 -11.75 20.32 -15.91
CA LEU A 154 -12.30 19.24 -15.12
C LEU A 154 -11.62 17.94 -15.54
N ARG A 155 -11.01 17.26 -14.60
CA ARG A 155 -10.40 15.94 -14.76
C ARG A 155 -11.03 14.97 -13.78
N GLY A 156 -11.04 13.71 -14.12
CA GLY A 156 -11.55 12.72 -13.20
C GLY A 156 -11.30 11.30 -13.64
N ASP A 157 -11.53 10.40 -12.72
CA ASP A 157 -11.58 8.98 -12.96
C ASP A 157 -12.87 8.38 -12.37
N LEU A 158 -13.45 7.46 -13.10
CA LEU A 158 -14.61 6.68 -12.70
C LEU A 158 -14.26 5.21 -12.82
N ALA A 159 -14.34 4.46 -11.72
CA ALA A 159 -14.14 3.02 -11.69
C ALA A 159 -15.44 2.31 -11.30
N LEU A 160 -15.88 1.38 -12.14
CA LEU A 160 -17.03 0.50 -11.91
C LEU A 160 -16.52 -0.93 -11.78
N LYS A 161 -16.86 -1.61 -10.71
CA LYS A 161 -16.45 -2.98 -10.44
C LYS A 161 -17.65 -3.87 -10.18
N ALA A 162 -17.64 -5.06 -10.76
CA ALA A 162 -18.55 -6.14 -10.47
C ALA A 162 -17.76 -7.42 -10.21
N GLY A 163 -18.16 -8.21 -9.24
CA GLY A 163 -17.50 -9.46 -8.92
C GLY A 163 -18.49 -10.54 -8.53
N ALA A 164 -18.11 -11.77 -8.82
CA ALA A 164 -18.81 -12.97 -8.41
C ALA A 164 -17.85 -13.94 -7.72
N LYS A 165 -18.31 -14.60 -6.69
CA LYS A 165 -17.58 -15.62 -5.96
C LYS A 165 -18.49 -16.82 -5.73
N HIS A 166 -18.00 -17.99 -6.07
CA HIS A 166 -18.63 -19.27 -5.78
C HIS A 166 -17.81 -20.02 -4.73
N ASN A 167 -18.42 -20.32 -3.58
CA ASN A 167 -17.89 -21.14 -2.51
C ASN A 167 -19.09 -21.59 -1.68
N GLU A 168 -19.55 -22.81 -1.78
CA GLU A 168 -20.80 -23.31 -1.17
C GLU A 168 -22.08 -22.57 -1.61
N GLY A 169 -21.96 -21.48 -2.36
CA GLY A 169 -23.01 -20.61 -2.86
C GLY A 169 -22.46 -19.51 -3.76
N MET A 170 -23.35 -18.86 -4.52
CA MET A 170 -22.99 -17.74 -5.39
C MET A 170 -23.16 -16.43 -4.63
N PHE A 171 -22.10 -15.63 -4.56
CA PHE A 171 -22.06 -14.32 -3.93
C PHE A 171 -21.60 -13.26 -4.92
N TRP A 172 -22.28 -12.12 -4.94
CA TRP A 172 -21.98 -10.99 -5.82
C TRP A 172 -21.46 -9.81 -5.01
N THR A 173 -20.65 -8.98 -5.65
CA THR A 173 -20.20 -7.68 -5.13
C THR A 173 -20.22 -6.66 -6.24
N THR A 174 -20.48 -5.42 -5.89
CA THR A 174 -20.35 -4.27 -6.78
C THR A 174 -19.63 -3.14 -6.07
N ALA A 175 -18.85 -2.38 -6.81
CA ALA A 175 -18.22 -1.19 -6.27
C ALA A 175 -18.18 -0.09 -7.33
N LEU A 176 -18.24 1.14 -6.86
CA LEU A 176 -18.13 2.36 -7.66
C LEU A 176 -17.15 3.28 -6.96
N LYS A 177 -16.27 3.89 -7.74
CA LYS A 177 -15.37 4.93 -7.28
C LYS A 177 -15.36 6.04 -8.30
N ALA A 178 -15.42 7.28 -7.85
CA ALA A 178 -15.29 8.47 -8.67
C ALA A 178 -14.37 9.47 -7.99
N ARG A 179 -13.46 10.05 -8.73
CA ARG A 179 -12.65 11.20 -8.33
C ARG A 179 -12.82 12.29 -9.37
N LEU A 180 -13.00 13.50 -8.91
CA LEU A 180 -13.17 14.70 -9.73
C LEU A 180 -12.19 15.76 -9.25
N GLU A 181 -11.45 16.36 -10.14
CA GLU A 181 -10.53 17.46 -9.90
C GLU A 181 -10.87 18.63 -10.82
N ALA A 182 -11.15 19.79 -10.22
CA ALA A 182 -11.37 21.03 -10.96
C ALA A 182 -10.16 21.96 -10.74
N GLY A 183 -9.22 21.85 -11.66
CA GLY A 183 -7.90 22.46 -11.54
C GLY A 183 -7.19 22.00 -10.25
N ASP A 184 -6.36 22.89 -9.68
CA ASP A 184 -5.69 22.62 -8.40
C ASP A 184 -6.56 22.99 -7.19
N GLY A 185 -7.72 23.64 -7.38
CA GLY A 185 -8.49 24.26 -6.31
C GLY A 185 -9.51 23.36 -5.63
N LEU A 186 -10.09 22.40 -6.34
CA LEU A 186 -11.17 21.57 -5.80
C LEU A 186 -11.01 20.14 -6.23
N SER A 187 -11.06 19.22 -5.26
CA SER A 187 -11.10 17.77 -5.51
C SER A 187 -12.25 17.15 -4.74
N ALA A 188 -12.98 16.25 -5.37
CA ALA A 188 -14.03 15.45 -4.73
C ALA A 188 -13.80 13.97 -5.01
N ALA A 189 -13.98 13.13 -4.01
CA ALA A 189 -13.87 11.68 -4.14
C ALA A 189 -15.07 10.99 -3.52
N LEU A 190 -15.54 9.94 -4.19
CA LEU A 190 -16.63 9.09 -3.75
C LEU A 190 -16.22 7.63 -3.99
N ALA A 191 -16.41 6.78 -3.01
CA ALA A 191 -16.28 5.34 -3.16
C ALA A 191 -17.47 4.64 -2.48
N PHE A 192 -17.91 3.56 -3.11
CA PHE A 192 -19.00 2.73 -2.63
C PHE A 192 -18.68 1.27 -2.92
N THR A 193 -18.87 0.39 -1.94
CA THR A 193 -18.65 -1.05 -2.11
C THR A 193 -19.71 -1.85 -1.38
N SER A 194 -20.36 -2.78 -2.09
CA SER A 194 -21.20 -3.81 -1.52
C SER A 194 -20.36 -5.07 -1.31
N PRO A 195 -20.24 -5.59 -0.09
CA PRO A 195 -19.51 -6.83 0.15
C PRO A 195 -20.23 -8.05 -0.46
N TYR A 196 -19.49 -9.12 -0.66
CA TYR A 196 -20.02 -10.35 -1.27
C TYR A 196 -21.23 -10.89 -0.51
N GLY A 197 -22.35 -11.07 -1.24
CA GLY A 197 -23.57 -11.70 -0.75
C GLY A 197 -24.45 -10.84 0.15
N ARG A 198 -24.14 -9.57 0.34
CA ARG A 198 -24.91 -8.66 1.21
C ARG A 198 -25.14 -7.33 0.51
N PHE A 199 -26.37 -7.14 -0.01
CA PHE A 199 -26.81 -5.90 -0.65
C PHE A 199 -27.69 -5.06 0.28
N ASP A 200 -27.46 -5.13 1.59
CA ASP A 200 -28.17 -4.35 2.60
C ASP A 200 -27.35 -3.11 3.00
N ALA A 201 -28.02 -2.03 3.32
CA ALA A 201 -27.39 -0.75 3.64
C ALA A 201 -26.45 -0.81 4.86
N GLU A 202 -26.66 -1.78 5.77
CA GLU A 202 -25.86 -1.93 6.99
C GLU A 202 -24.46 -2.49 6.71
N ASN A 203 -24.31 -3.27 5.63
CA ASN A 203 -23.05 -3.90 5.26
C ASN A 203 -22.30 -3.18 4.13
N MET A 204 -22.91 -2.16 3.53
CA MET A 204 -22.25 -1.36 2.49
C MET A 204 -21.19 -0.45 3.09
N THR A 205 -20.02 -0.39 2.45
CA THR A 205 -19.00 0.59 2.77
C THR A 205 -19.08 1.76 1.80
N TYR A 206 -19.02 2.98 2.33
CA TYR A 206 -19.00 4.19 1.53
C TYR A 206 -17.97 5.17 2.07
N SER A 207 -17.40 5.93 1.18
CA SER A 207 -16.49 7.02 1.49
C SER A 207 -16.81 8.20 0.58
N ALA A 208 -16.87 9.39 1.15
CA ALA A 208 -17.09 10.62 0.40
C ALA A 208 -16.24 11.74 1.01
N SER A 209 -15.54 12.49 0.18
CA SER A 209 -14.70 13.59 0.63
C SER A 209 -14.62 14.71 -0.40
N VAL A 210 -14.45 15.92 0.11
CA VAL A 210 -14.21 17.13 -0.68
C VAL A 210 -12.99 17.84 -0.10
N LEU A 211 -12.04 18.18 -0.94
CA LEU A 211 -10.86 18.96 -0.61
C LEU A 211 -10.91 20.26 -1.40
N TRP A 212 -10.93 21.39 -0.69
CA TRP A 212 -10.93 22.72 -1.28
C TRP A 212 -9.67 23.49 -0.88
N ARG A 213 -8.82 23.80 -1.87
CA ARG A 213 -7.59 24.58 -1.71
C ARG A 213 -7.87 26.04 -1.98
N CYS A 214 -7.93 26.83 -0.93
CA CYS A 214 -8.18 28.27 -1.03
C CYS A 214 -6.86 29.04 -1.16
N ARG A 215 -6.46 29.38 -2.37
CA ARG A 215 -5.21 30.14 -2.64
C ARG A 215 -5.15 31.48 -1.91
N LYS A 216 -6.31 32.17 -1.73
CA LYS A 216 -6.36 33.47 -1.04
C LYS A 216 -6.04 33.37 0.46
N LEU A 217 -6.43 32.27 1.09
CA LEU A 217 -6.21 32.02 2.52
C LEU A 217 -4.95 31.18 2.78
N HIS A 218 -4.27 30.71 1.72
CA HIS A 218 -3.20 29.72 1.82
C HIS A 218 -3.60 28.54 2.71
N ALA A 219 -4.83 28.06 2.55
CA ALA A 219 -5.43 27.05 3.39
C ALA A 219 -6.19 26.00 2.57
N ASP A 220 -6.03 24.75 2.97
CA ASP A 220 -6.73 23.60 2.42
C ASP A 220 -7.80 23.14 3.40
N PHE A 221 -9.03 23.02 2.94
CA PHE A 221 -10.18 22.58 3.72
C PHE A 221 -10.60 21.20 3.25
N ILE A 222 -10.71 20.26 4.17
CA ILE A 222 -11.17 18.91 3.89
C ILE A 222 -12.46 18.63 4.64
N LEU A 223 -13.44 18.02 3.94
CA LEU A 223 -14.73 17.65 4.48
C LEU A 223 -15.09 16.23 4.06
N GLY A 224 -15.63 15.45 4.98
CA GLY A 224 -16.01 14.07 4.76
C GLY A 224 -14.96 13.09 5.25
N ASP A 225 -14.56 12.13 4.43
CA ASP A 225 -13.61 11.10 4.80
C ASP A 225 -12.18 11.47 4.43
N PHE A 226 -11.27 11.40 5.40
CA PHE A 226 -9.88 11.78 5.21
C PHE A 226 -8.92 10.96 6.07
N ASN A 227 -7.66 10.95 5.65
CA ASN A 227 -6.56 10.42 6.44
C ASN A 227 -5.85 11.54 7.17
N ALA A 228 -5.34 11.22 8.36
CA ALA A 228 -4.50 12.11 9.16
C ALA A 228 -3.25 11.34 9.60
N ARG A 229 -2.09 11.74 9.08
CA ARG A 229 -0.81 11.03 9.27
C ARG A 229 0.25 12.03 9.70
N PHE A 230 0.65 11.97 10.99
CA PHE A 230 1.60 12.90 11.59
C PHE A 230 2.73 12.17 12.33
N GLY A 231 3.90 12.78 12.39
CA GLY A 231 5.08 12.25 13.07
C GLY A 231 5.54 10.90 12.54
N GLN A 232 5.93 10.01 13.43
CA GLN A 232 6.22 8.60 13.15
C GLN A 232 5.00 7.69 13.40
N GLY A 233 3.84 8.31 13.61
CA GLY A 233 2.56 7.64 13.80
C GLY A 233 2.30 7.12 15.19
N LEU A 234 3.04 7.55 16.21
CA LEU A 234 2.81 7.10 17.57
C LEU A 234 1.57 7.74 18.18
N ALA A 235 1.38 9.05 18.00
CA ALA A 235 0.17 9.75 18.45
C ALA A 235 -0.99 9.56 17.49
N LEU A 236 -0.75 9.77 16.19
CA LEU A 236 -1.81 9.83 15.18
C LEU A 236 -1.36 9.34 13.80
N TRP A 237 -1.92 8.24 13.39
CA TRP A 237 -1.76 7.69 12.04
C TRP A 237 -2.93 6.78 11.73
N ASN A 238 -3.80 7.18 10.85
CA ASN A 238 -4.86 6.30 10.38
C ASN A 238 -4.51 5.66 9.03
N GLY A 239 -5.22 4.60 8.70
CA GLY A 239 -4.89 3.68 7.61
C GLY A 239 -4.19 2.42 8.11
N LEU A 240 -4.13 1.39 7.30
CA LEU A 240 -3.38 0.18 7.61
C LEU A 240 -1.88 0.52 7.55
N SER A 241 -1.16 0.18 8.59
CA SER A 241 0.28 0.31 8.63
C SER A 241 0.90 -1.07 8.69
N LEU A 242 1.21 -1.63 7.53
CA LEU A 242 2.02 -2.84 7.46
C LEU A 242 3.48 -2.44 7.70
N SER A 243 4.06 -2.93 8.76
CA SER A 243 5.47 -2.70 9.06
C SER A 243 6.32 -3.79 8.42
N SER A 244 6.77 -3.52 7.20
CA SER A 244 7.92 -4.23 6.66
C SER A 244 9.18 -3.66 7.32
N LEU A 245 10.03 -4.54 7.82
CA LEU A 245 11.24 -4.16 8.55
C LEU A 245 12.53 -4.46 7.77
N SER A 246 12.42 -4.81 6.52
CA SER A 246 13.52 -5.33 5.71
C SER A 246 14.47 -4.27 5.17
N SER A 247 13.94 -3.12 4.81
CA SER A 247 14.73 -2.05 4.19
C SER A 247 14.99 -0.90 5.17
N PRO A 248 16.19 -0.29 5.18
CA PRO A 248 16.46 0.92 5.95
C PRO A 248 15.47 2.06 5.69
N SER A 249 14.93 2.14 4.48
CA SER A 249 13.96 3.17 4.11
C SER A 249 12.56 2.96 4.71
N ALA A 250 12.20 1.74 5.09
CA ALA A 250 10.89 1.42 5.67
C ALA A 250 10.76 1.81 7.15
N ILE A 251 11.87 2.03 7.84
CA ILE A 251 11.88 2.32 9.28
C ILE A 251 11.38 3.73 9.60
N MET A 252 11.63 4.69 8.71
CA MET A 252 11.20 6.06 8.89
C MET A 252 9.92 6.33 8.10
N LYS A 253 8.87 6.75 8.78
CA LYS A 253 7.60 7.11 8.14
C LYS A 253 7.63 8.50 7.52
N ASN A 254 6.86 8.67 6.45
CA ASN A 254 6.67 9.95 5.76
C ASN A 254 5.26 10.48 6.08
N PRO A 255 5.11 11.45 7.01
CA PRO A 255 3.82 12.02 7.35
C PRO A 255 3.27 12.86 6.18
N THR A 256 2.01 12.61 5.81
CA THR A 256 1.32 13.33 4.72
C THR A 256 0.39 14.44 5.23
N GLY A 257 0.21 14.60 6.55
CA GLY A 257 -0.77 15.52 7.11
C GLY A 257 -2.20 15.04 6.89
N LEU A 258 -3.10 15.97 6.54
CA LEU A 258 -4.47 15.66 6.16
C LEU A 258 -4.50 15.34 4.67
N SER A 259 -5.05 14.20 4.29
CA SER A 259 -5.15 13.80 2.89
C SER A 259 -6.51 13.17 2.59
N GLN A 260 -7.00 13.39 1.37
CA GLN A 260 -8.26 12.84 0.89
C GLN A 260 -8.14 11.32 0.72
N THR A 261 -9.15 10.58 1.19
CA THR A 261 -9.23 9.14 0.90
C THR A 261 -10.19 8.86 -0.24
N SER A 262 -9.86 7.86 -1.04
CA SER A 262 -10.67 7.41 -2.16
C SER A 262 -10.62 5.89 -2.35
N SER A 263 -10.27 5.14 -1.28
CA SER A 263 -10.17 3.68 -1.32
C SER A 263 -11.55 3.01 -1.33
N PHE A 264 -11.67 1.88 -2.05
CA PHE A 264 -12.83 1.01 -1.97
C PHE A 264 -13.04 0.40 -0.56
N THR A 265 -12.01 0.30 0.24
CA THR A 265 -12.06 -0.30 1.57
C THR A 265 -12.45 0.66 2.68
N GLY A 266 -12.31 1.98 2.50
CA GLY A 266 -12.84 3.09 3.34
C GLY A 266 -12.88 2.99 4.87
N ASN A 267 -12.52 1.85 5.44
CA ASN A 267 -12.82 1.50 6.84
C ASN A 267 -11.91 2.17 7.88
N TYR A 268 -10.80 2.75 7.44
CA TYR A 268 -9.81 3.32 8.35
C TYR A 268 -9.78 4.85 8.34
N ALA A 269 -10.50 5.48 7.42
CA ALA A 269 -10.57 6.94 7.31
C ALA A 269 -11.34 7.56 8.47
N PHE A 270 -10.93 8.77 8.88
CA PHE A 270 -11.74 9.61 9.74
C PHE A 270 -12.84 10.29 8.93
N THR A 271 -14.02 10.44 9.51
CA THR A 271 -15.11 11.24 8.94
C THR A 271 -15.23 12.53 9.75
N GLY A 272 -15.19 13.69 9.10
CA GLY A 272 -15.24 14.98 9.80
C GLY A 272 -14.89 16.16 8.91
N ALA A 273 -14.26 17.15 9.50
CA ALA A 273 -13.77 18.35 8.80
C ALA A 273 -12.39 18.74 9.32
N GLY A 274 -11.53 19.22 8.43
CA GLY A 274 -10.20 19.66 8.76
C GLY A 274 -9.75 20.85 7.93
N VAL A 275 -8.76 21.55 8.44
CA VAL A 275 -8.08 22.66 7.77
C VAL A 275 -6.58 22.51 7.94
N GLU A 276 -5.87 22.83 6.90
CA GLU A 276 -4.42 22.84 6.86
C GLU A 276 -3.93 24.13 6.22
N THR A 277 -2.99 24.80 6.85
CA THR A 277 -2.41 26.04 6.34
C THR A 277 -0.92 26.09 6.61
N SER A 278 -0.18 26.76 5.75
CA SER A 278 1.25 26.99 5.92
C SER A 278 1.59 28.46 5.71
N ILE A 279 2.35 29.01 6.64
CA ILE A 279 2.85 30.40 6.59
C ILE A 279 4.35 30.34 6.77
N LYS A 280 5.10 30.57 5.69
CA LYS A 280 6.58 30.44 5.66
C LYS A 280 7.01 29.04 6.13
N SER A 281 7.75 28.98 7.23
CA SER A 281 8.28 27.73 7.83
C SER A 281 7.34 27.07 8.85
N LEU A 282 6.16 27.65 9.09
CA LEU A 282 5.18 27.11 10.04
C LEU A 282 3.99 26.51 9.28
N ALA A 283 3.64 25.28 9.59
CA ALA A 283 2.41 24.66 9.14
C ALA A 283 1.49 24.32 10.32
N VAL A 284 0.21 24.52 10.14
CA VAL A 284 -0.83 24.27 11.12
C VAL A 284 -1.87 23.38 10.49
N SER A 285 -2.19 22.25 11.12
CA SER A 285 -3.29 21.37 10.72
C SER A 285 -4.22 21.19 11.90
N ALA A 286 -5.50 21.41 11.70
CA ALA A 286 -6.52 21.20 12.73
C ALA A 286 -7.70 20.46 12.13
N PHE A 287 -8.26 19.51 12.89
CA PHE A 287 -9.47 18.83 12.45
C PHE A 287 -10.35 18.39 13.61
N VAL A 288 -11.60 18.12 13.28
CA VAL A 288 -12.56 17.46 14.15
C VAL A 288 -13.08 16.23 13.41
N ALA A 289 -12.87 15.04 14.00
CA ALA A 289 -13.38 13.80 13.48
C ALA A 289 -14.46 13.23 14.39
N PHE A 290 -15.30 12.37 13.82
CA PHE A 290 -16.43 11.72 14.48
C PHE A 290 -16.28 10.19 14.36
N PRO A 291 -15.35 9.55 15.11
CA PRO A 291 -15.14 8.12 15.07
C PRO A 291 -16.44 7.36 15.37
N GLY A 292 -16.77 6.36 14.57
CA GLY A 292 -17.96 5.54 14.74
C GLY A 292 -19.26 6.12 14.18
N ILE A 293 -19.24 7.30 13.54
CA ILE A 293 -20.44 7.91 12.94
C ILE A 293 -21.09 7.01 11.89
N LYS A 294 -20.27 6.24 11.14
CA LYS A 294 -20.76 5.31 10.11
C LYS A 294 -21.36 4.01 10.67
N THR A 295 -21.00 3.64 11.89
CA THR A 295 -21.44 2.38 12.51
C THR A 295 -22.57 2.58 13.52
N THR A 296 -22.59 3.72 14.22
CA THR A 296 -23.60 3.98 15.27
C THR A 296 -23.83 5.48 15.41
N PHE A 297 -24.99 5.96 14.98
CA PHE A 297 -25.40 7.37 15.18
C PHE A 297 -25.68 7.74 16.65
N ARG A 298 -25.73 6.79 17.59
CA ARG A 298 -26.18 7.02 18.97
C ARG A 298 -25.09 7.47 19.96
N ASN A 299 -23.80 7.18 19.69
CA ASN A 299 -22.69 7.54 20.60
C ASN A 299 -21.50 8.07 19.79
N VAL A 300 -21.72 9.15 19.05
CA VAL A 300 -20.67 9.77 18.25
C VAL A 300 -19.68 10.46 19.18
N LYS A 301 -18.45 9.95 19.23
CA LYS A 301 -17.35 10.62 19.93
C LYS A 301 -16.83 11.76 19.06
N VAL A 302 -16.58 12.90 19.68
CA VAL A 302 -15.92 14.04 19.02
C VAL A 302 -14.43 13.95 19.30
N MET A 303 -13.61 13.93 18.26
CA MET A 303 -12.16 13.86 18.35
C MET A 303 -11.52 15.09 17.72
N PRO A 304 -11.22 16.13 18.50
CA PRO A 304 -10.43 17.26 18.02
C PRO A 304 -8.96 16.89 17.96
N ALA A 305 -8.26 17.40 16.97
CA ALA A 305 -6.81 17.28 16.84
C ALA A 305 -6.19 18.55 16.26
N LEU A 306 -4.95 18.78 16.66
CA LEU A 306 -4.13 19.93 16.24
C LEU A 306 -2.69 19.45 16.02
N ASN A 307 -2.09 19.86 14.91
CA ASN A 307 -0.67 19.70 14.65
C ASN A 307 -0.05 21.05 14.30
N LEU A 308 1.09 21.34 14.92
CA LEU A 308 1.92 22.51 14.65
C LEU A 308 3.29 22.01 14.22
N SER A 309 3.71 22.32 13.00
CA SER A 309 4.99 21.89 12.43
C SER A 309 5.83 23.10 12.05
N TYR A 310 7.10 23.08 12.47
CA TYR A 310 8.09 24.09 12.08
C TYR A 310 9.21 23.44 11.26
N TYR A 311 9.52 24.01 10.12
CA TYR A 311 10.51 23.54 9.16
C TYR A 311 11.72 24.45 9.13
N TRP A 312 12.90 23.86 9.06
CA TRP A 312 14.15 24.57 8.79
C TRP A 312 15.01 23.78 7.81
N ARG A 313 16.12 24.37 7.36
CA ARG A 313 16.98 23.81 6.32
C ARG A 313 17.33 22.31 6.49
N TYR A 314 17.51 21.85 7.73
CA TYR A 314 17.97 20.48 8.00
C TYR A 314 16.87 19.55 8.53
N GLY A 315 15.65 20.01 8.65
CA GLY A 315 14.58 19.14 9.15
C GLY A 315 13.32 19.85 9.60
N GLN A 316 12.59 19.20 10.48
CA GLN A 316 11.35 19.66 11.08
C GLN A 316 11.24 19.26 12.54
N VAL A 317 10.45 20.01 13.28
CA VAL A 317 9.89 19.64 14.57
C VAL A 317 8.39 19.90 14.55
N ALA A 318 7.60 18.99 15.12
CA ALA A 318 6.17 19.19 15.20
C ALA A 318 5.63 18.80 16.58
N ALA A 319 4.50 19.40 16.94
CA ALA A 319 3.73 19.06 18.12
C ALA A 319 2.32 18.69 17.70
N THR A 320 1.82 17.55 18.18
CA THR A 320 0.48 17.04 17.86
C THR A 320 -0.33 16.82 19.14
N TYR A 321 -1.57 17.30 19.15
CA TYR A 321 -2.57 16.97 20.15
C TYR A 321 -3.70 16.15 19.53
N VAL A 322 -4.04 15.03 20.12
CA VAL A 322 -5.18 14.19 19.70
C VAL A 322 -5.70 13.33 20.85
N SER A 323 -7.00 13.34 21.11
CA SER A 323 -7.66 12.41 22.05
C SER A 323 -7.00 12.31 23.44
N GLY A 324 -6.54 13.44 23.99
CA GLY A 324 -5.86 13.47 25.29
C GLY A 324 -4.40 13.00 25.25
N LYS A 325 -3.81 12.88 24.08
CA LYS A 325 -2.37 12.64 23.89
C LYS A 325 -1.71 13.90 23.34
N VAL A 326 -0.52 14.18 23.82
CA VAL A 326 0.37 15.21 23.27
C VAL A 326 1.63 14.54 22.77
N SER A 327 2.03 14.80 21.54
CA SER A 327 3.30 14.33 21.01
C SER A 327 4.21 15.47 20.56
N ILE A 328 5.50 15.19 20.58
CA ILE A 328 6.52 16.00 19.91
C ILE A 328 7.28 15.04 19.00
N ASP A 329 7.37 15.37 17.74
CA ASP A 329 8.16 14.63 16.76
C ASP A 329 9.22 15.54 16.13
N THR A 330 10.30 14.91 15.70
CA THR A 330 11.37 15.58 14.98
C THR A 330 11.93 14.67 13.89
N ARG A 331 12.36 15.29 12.81
CA ARG A 331 13.13 14.69 11.75
C ARG A 331 14.22 15.65 11.32
N MET A 332 15.43 15.13 11.17
CA MET A 332 16.58 15.88 10.70
C MET A 332 17.33 15.06 9.64
N CYS A 333 17.76 15.73 8.58
CA CYS A 333 18.63 15.16 7.56
C CYS A 333 19.92 15.99 7.50
N ILE A 334 21.02 15.43 7.99
CA ILE A 334 22.30 16.13 8.06
C ILE A 334 23.35 15.27 7.38
N ARG A 335 23.93 15.77 6.28
CA ARG A 335 24.97 15.06 5.50
C ARG A 335 24.57 13.63 5.08
N GLY A 336 23.29 13.46 4.70
CA GLY A 336 22.75 12.15 4.29
C GLY A 336 22.37 11.20 5.44
N VAL A 337 22.54 11.62 6.69
CA VAL A 337 22.06 10.91 7.87
C VAL A 337 20.68 11.44 8.24
N ASP A 338 19.66 10.59 8.16
CA ASP A 338 18.32 10.89 8.68
C ASP A 338 18.25 10.46 10.15
N VAL A 339 17.79 11.36 11.01
CA VAL A 339 17.49 11.10 12.42
C VAL A 339 16.03 11.46 12.65
N PHE A 340 15.29 10.58 13.33
CA PHE A 340 13.88 10.81 13.63
C PHE A 340 13.54 10.36 15.04
N ALA A 341 12.56 11.02 15.63
CA ALA A 341 12.03 10.64 16.94
C ALA A 341 10.59 11.13 17.08
N GLU A 342 9.79 10.41 17.84
CA GLU A 342 8.50 10.87 18.33
C GLU A 342 8.34 10.45 19.80
N THR A 343 7.95 11.41 20.63
CA THR A 343 7.64 11.19 22.05
C THR A 343 6.19 11.57 22.28
N VAL A 344 5.43 10.70 22.94
CA VAL A 344 4.02 10.90 23.27
C VAL A 344 3.84 10.90 24.78
N TYR A 345 3.05 11.82 25.30
CA TYR A 345 2.52 11.74 26.67
C TYR A 345 1.02 11.53 26.62
N ASP A 346 0.58 10.39 27.13
CA ASP A 346 -0.85 10.09 27.33
C ASP A 346 -1.31 10.74 28.62
N CYS A 347 -2.07 11.83 28.50
CA CYS A 347 -2.53 12.63 29.64
C CYS A 347 -3.58 11.89 30.48
N LEU A 348 -4.33 10.96 29.87
CA LEU A 348 -5.37 10.20 30.57
C LEU A 348 -4.75 9.11 31.46
N ASN A 349 -3.83 8.35 30.91
CA ASN A 349 -3.15 7.26 31.63
C ASN A 349 -1.85 7.73 32.33
N ARG A 350 -1.43 8.97 32.09
CA ARG A 350 -0.22 9.60 32.67
C ARG A 350 1.07 8.83 32.39
N VAL A 351 1.22 8.37 31.16
CA VAL A 351 2.41 7.59 30.76
C VAL A 351 3.10 8.20 29.55
N PRO A 352 4.45 8.26 29.55
CA PRO A 352 5.23 8.61 28.38
C PRO A 352 5.44 7.37 27.51
N ALA A 353 5.50 7.56 26.19
CA ALA A 353 5.93 6.60 25.19
C ALA A 353 6.81 7.26 24.16
N GLY A 354 7.62 6.50 23.45
CA GLY A 354 8.46 7.10 22.42
C GLY A 354 9.12 6.09 21.50
N LEU A 355 9.57 6.60 20.39
CA LEU A 355 10.45 5.92 19.46
C LEU A 355 11.51 6.89 18.94
N CYS A 356 12.67 6.37 18.59
CA CYS A 356 13.70 7.13 17.89
C CYS A 356 14.50 6.20 16.98
N GLY A 357 15.06 6.76 15.94
CA GLY A 357 15.86 6.00 15.02
C GLY A 357 16.71 6.88 14.11
N THR A 358 17.55 6.20 13.34
CA THR A 358 18.44 6.83 12.38
C THR A 358 18.57 5.95 11.15
N VAL A 359 18.70 6.60 9.99
CA VAL A 359 19.05 5.97 8.73
C VAL A 359 20.31 6.66 8.22
N PHE A 360 21.34 5.90 7.93
CA PHE A 360 22.61 6.47 7.54
C PHE A 360 23.35 5.64 6.47
N PRO A 361 24.05 6.29 5.54
CA PRO A 361 24.96 5.64 4.64
C PRO A 361 26.27 5.30 5.37
N ALA A 362 26.78 4.09 5.17
CA ALA A 362 28.08 3.64 5.67
C ALA A 362 29.02 3.38 4.47
N GLY A 363 29.30 4.39 3.68
CA GLY A 363 29.98 4.34 2.40
C GLY A 363 29.01 4.35 1.21
N GLU A 364 29.51 4.06 0.02
CA GLU A 364 28.76 4.15 -1.24
C GLU A 364 27.77 2.97 -1.43
N HIS A 365 28.12 1.80 -0.90
CA HIS A 365 27.39 0.55 -1.16
C HIS A 365 26.59 0.04 0.05
N LEU A 366 26.70 0.67 1.21
CA LEU A 366 26.10 0.21 2.44
C LEU A 366 25.21 1.29 3.06
N ARG A 367 23.96 0.94 3.33
CA ARG A 367 23.00 1.77 4.04
C ARG A 367 22.45 1.00 5.23
N MET A 368 22.36 1.64 6.37
CA MET A 368 21.95 1.02 7.62
C MET A 368 20.88 1.86 8.30
N ALA A 369 20.05 1.21 9.09
CA ALA A 369 19.13 1.92 9.97
C ALA A 369 18.95 1.18 11.30
N ALA A 370 18.70 1.96 12.34
CA ALA A 370 18.42 1.46 13.68
C ALA A 370 17.24 2.23 14.27
N MET A 371 16.39 1.54 15.06
CA MET A 371 15.26 2.14 15.75
C MET A 371 15.07 1.51 17.11
N LEU A 372 14.74 2.34 18.09
CA LEU A 372 14.34 1.94 19.45
C LEU A 372 12.89 2.33 19.69
N ARG A 373 12.15 1.48 20.41
CA ARG A 373 10.72 1.66 20.72
C ARG A 373 10.48 1.41 22.21
N TYR A 374 9.72 2.31 22.82
CA TYR A 374 9.26 2.22 24.20
C TYR A 374 7.76 2.51 24.26
N TYR A 375 6.94 1.47 24.35
CA TYR A 375 5.47 1.56 24.37
C TYR A 375 4.93 0.86 25.63
N PRO A 376 4.63 1.61 26.71
CA PRO A 376 4.11 1.04 27.96
C PRO A 376 2.80 0.27 27.79
N VAL A 377 2.51 -0.61 28.72
CA VAL A 377 1.28 -1.43 28.74
C VAL A 377 0.03 -0.55 28.75
N SER A 378 0.04 0.52 29.54
CA SER A 378 -1.10 1.42 29.73
C SER A 378 -1.23 2.53 28.69
N LEU A 379 -0.36 2.58 27.68
CA LEU A 379 -0.49 3.55 26.59
C LEU A 379 -1.79 3.34 25.83
N ASN A 380 -2.56 4.41 25.65
CA ASN A 380 -3.66 4.42 24.70
C ASN A 380 -3.10 4.50 23.28
N ALA A 381 -3.11 3.37 22.57
CA ALA A 381 -2.64 3.25 21.21
C ALA A 381 -3.76 3.43 20.16
N ASP A 382 -4.95 3.92 20.56
CA ASP A 382 -6.01 4.27 19.63
C ASP A 382 -5.48 5.30 18.63
N HIS A 383 -5.73 5.04 17.33
CA HIS A 383 -5.23 5.86 16.22
C HIS A 383 -3.71 5.90 16.05
N SER A 384 -2.96 4.99 16.68
CA SER A 384 -1.53 4.83 16.43
C SER A 384 -1.29 3.84 15.28
N GLY A 385 -0.41 4.21 14.35
CA GLY A 385 0.12 3.33 13.31
C GLY A 385 1.65 3.24 13.38
N ALA A 386 2.27 3.55 14.53
CA ALA A 386 3.72 3.43 14.71
C ALA A 386 4.19 1.99 14.48
N ILE A 387 5.42 1.85 14.01
CA ILE A 387 6.04 0.54 13.80
C ILE A 387 6.09 -0.22 15.12
N CYS A 388 5.53 -1.42 15.14
CA CYS A 388 5.51 -2.30 16.31
C CYS A 388 5.48 -3.77 15.89
N SER A 389 5.94 -4.65 16.77
CA SER A 389 5.84 -6.10 16.62
C SER A 389 4.54 -6.66 17.19
N ASN A 390 3.84 -5.87 17.99
CA ASN A 390 2.50 -6.15 18.50
C ASN A 390 1.42 -5.78 17.45
N THR A 391 0.14 -6.03 17.76
CA THR A 391 -1.00 -5.59 16.96
C THR A 391 -1.28 -4.09 17.05
N SER A 392 -0.77 -3.43 18.07
CA SER A 392 -0.85 -1.98 18.31
C SER A 392 0.38 -1.51 19.07
N ALA A 393 0.71 -0.22 18.98
CA ALA A 393 1.88 0.39 19.61
C ALA A 393 1.70 0.53 21.14
N ARG A 394 1.53 -0.57 21.84
CA ARG A 394 1.47 -0.66 23.31
C ARG A 394 2.04 -1.99 23.80
N ASN A 395 2.41 -2.05 25.07
CA ASN A 395 2.97 -3.25 25.69
C ASN A 395 4.14 -3.80 24.87
N GLU A 396 5.11 -2.93 24.50
CA GLU A 396 6.25 -3.35 23.69
C GLU A 396 7.47 -2.46 23.94
N TYR A 397 8.60 -3.08 24.24
CA TYR A 397 9.93 -2.49 24.20
C TYR A 397 10.68 -3.19 23.08
N GLY A 398 11.12 -2.45 22.09
CA GLY A 398 11.67 -3.09 20.89
C GLY A 398 12.86 -2.37 20.30
N THR A 399 13.65 -3.12 19.56
CA THR A 399 14.75 -2.61 18.75
C THR A 399 14.71 -3.25 17.38
N THR A 400 15.01 -2.44 16.37
CA THR A 400 15.10 -2.89 14.98
C THR A 400 16.42 -2.43 14.40
N PHE A 401 17.06 -3.29 13.66
CA PHE A 401 18.24 -2.98 12.87
C PHE A 401 18.05 -3.50 11.45
N THR A 402 18.35 -2.70 10.45
CA THR A 402 18.28 -3.09 9.05
C THR A 402 19.50 -2.64 8.28
N LEU A 403 19.80 -3.38 7.24
CA LEU A 403 20.97 -3.19 6.39
C LEU A 403 20.59 -3.41 4.94
N GLU A 404 21.05 -2.55 4.07
CA GLU A 404 21.01 -2.69 2.62
C GLU A 404 22.44 -2.57 2.10
N TYR A 405 22.90 -3.61 1.42
CA TYR A 405 24.25 -3.70 0.88
C TYR A 405 24.23 -4.04 -0.61
N ASN A 406 24.82 -3.19 -1.41
CA ASN A 406 24.93 -3.31 -2.86
C ASN A 406 26.40 -3.53 -3.25
N PRO A 407 26.97 -4.75 -3.07
CA PRO A 407 28.40 -5.00 -3.28
C PRO A 407 28.88 -4.78 -4.72
N MET A 408 27.95 -4.95 -5.66
CA MET A 408 28.17 -4.77 -7.11
C MET A 408 26.85 -4.32 -7.73
N ASP A 409 26.89 -3.71 -8.91
CA ASP A 409 25.73 -3.18 -9.63
C ASP A 409 24.59 -4.19 -9.86
N ARG A 410 24.88 -5.49 -9.76
CA ARG A 410 23.91 -6.58 -10.01
C ARG A 410 23.45 -7.32 -8.77
N HIS A 411 23.96 -6.96 -7.60
CA HIS A 411 23.64 -7.65 -6.35
C HIS A 411 23.12 -6.66 -5.31
N ARG A 412 22.03 -7.02 -4.68
CA ARG A 412 21.47 -6.31 -3.54
C ARG A 412 21.19 -7.29 -2.41
N VAL A 413 21.66 -6.99 -1.23
CA VAL A 413 21.43 -7.77 -0.02
C VAL A 413 20.69 -6.90 0.98
N LEU A 414 19.57 -7.41 1.47
CA LEU A 414 18.79 -6.81 2.56
C LEU A 414 18.86 -7.73 3.77
N ALA A 415 19.15 -7.17 4.94
CA ALA A 415 19.10 -7.91 6.19
C ALA A 415 18.38 -7.07 7.26
N ALA A 416 17.58 -7.74 8.07
CA ALA A 416 16.85 -7.11 9.16
C ALA A 416 16.78 -7.99 10.38
N ILE A 417 16.85 -7.38 11.56
CA ILE A 417 16.65 -8.01 12.86
C ILE A 417 15.70 -7.11 13.65
N ASP A 418 14.67 -7.71 14.23
CA ASP A 418 13.73 -7.05 15.13
C ASP A 418 13.58 -7.88 16.41
N ALA A 419 13.76 -7.25 17.55
CA ALA A 419 13.56 -7.85 18.86
C ALA A 419 12.56 -7.03 19.65
N ALA A 420 11.57 -7.71 20.23
CA ALA A 420 10.51 -7.10 21.01
C ALA A 420 10.30 -7.87 22.32
N HIS A 421 10.20 -7.13 23.41
CA HIS A 421 9.85 -7.59 24.74
C HIS A 421 8.46 -7.05 25.09
N PHE A 422 7.59 -7.92 25.61
CA PHE A 422 6.23 -7.58 26.02
C PHE A 422 6.10 -7.80 27.53
N PRO A 423 6.13 -6.72 28.35
CA PRO A 423 6.02 -6.81 29.81
C PRO A 423 4.74 -7.49 30.29
N GLU A 424 3.60 -7.19 29.66
CA GLU A 424 2.37 -7.94 29.90
C GLU A 424 2.39 -9.22 29.07
N PRO A 425 2.25 -10.40 29.70
CA PRO A 425 2.37 -11.68 29.02
C PRO A 425 1.36 -11.85 27.87
N LYS A 426 1.80 -12.45 26.80
CA LYS A 426 0.91 -12.91 25.73
C LYS A 426 0.16 -14.16 26.16
N LYS A 427 -1.06 -14.33 25.61
CA LYS A 427 -1.90 -15.50 25.93
C LYS A 427 -1.13 -16.81 25.68
N GLY A 428 -1.02 -17.62 26.73
CA GLY A 428 -0.30 -18.89 26.71
C GLY A 428 1.14 -18.83 27.22
N ASP A 429 1.64 -17.64 27.57
CA ASP A 429 2.91 -17.46 28.26
C ASP A 429 2.69 -17.30 29.76
N ARG A 430 3.64 -17.72 30.58
CA ARG A 430 3.59 -17.64 32.07
C ARG A 430 4.39 -16.48 32.64
N GLY A 431 5.18 -15.81 31.83
CA GLY A 431 6.05 -14.71 32.19
C GLY A 431 6.06 -13.63 31.14
N GLU A 432 7.04 -12.75 31.16
CA GLU A 432 7.26 -11.76 30.12
C GLU A 432 7.46 -12.43 28.78
N SER A 433 6.83 -11.89 27.74
CA SER A 433 6.88 -12.49 26.41
C SER A 433 7.94 -11.83 25.54
N LEU A 434 8.66 -12.64 24.76
CA LEU A 434 9.69 -12.18 23.83
C LEU A 434 9.36 -12.59 22.41
N GLN A 435 9.69 -11.73 21.46
CA GLN A 435 9.66 -12.04 20.03
C GLN A 435 10.94 -11.57 19.35
N GLY A 436 11.53 -12.43 18.55
CA GLY A 436 12.61 -12.11 17.64
C GLY A 436 12.17 -12.37 16.19
N LYS A 437 12.60 -11.54 15.27
CA LYS A 437 12.46 -11.76 13.83
C LYS A 437 13.81 -11.48 13.18
N CYS A 438 14.21 -12.29 12.23
CA CYS A 438 15.30 -11.98 11.32
C CYS A 438 14.88 -12.24 9.87
N MET A 439 15.45 -11.50 8.97
CA MET A 439 15.23 -11.64 7.53
C MET A 439 16.55 -11.40 6.81
N LEU A 440 16.79 -12.20 5.78
CA LEU A 440 17.87 -12.03 4.83
C LEU A 440 17.28 -12.22 3.43
N GLN A 441 17.47 -11.24 2.57
CA GLN A 441 17.05 -11.30 1.17
C GLN A 441 18.25 -10.97 0.28
N TRP A 442 18.42 -11.75 -0.76
CA TRP A 442 19.41 -11.52 -1.80
C TRP A 442 18.73 -11.39 -3.15
N GLU A 443 19.03 -10.33 -3.86
CA GLU A 443 18.57 -10.05 -5.20
C GLU A 443 19.78 -10.05 -6.15
N TRP A 444 19.64 -10.75 -7.26
CA TRP A 444 20.69 -10.90 -8.24
C TRP A 444 20.15 -10.72 -9.67
N HIS A 445 20.57 -9.69 -10.32
CA HIS A 445 20.37 -9.49 -11.76
C HIS A 445 21.37 -10.38 -12.52
N ALA A 446 21.06 -11.66 -12.67
CA ALA A 446 21.93 -12.64 -13.33
C ALA A 446 22.22 -12.22 -14.78
N LEU A 447 21.21 -11.72 -15.46
CA LEU A 447 21.27 -11.06 -16.77
C LEU A 447 20.39 -9.80 -16.72
N SER A 448 20.48 -8.93 -17.73
CA SER A 448 19.61 -7.74 -17.82
C SER A 448 18.11 -8.08 -17.85
N TRP A 449 17.76 -9.32 -18.20
CA TRP A 449 16.41 -9.83 -18.34
C TRP A 449 16.08 -10.95 -17.33
N ILE A 450 16.98 -11.29 -16.39
CA ILE A 450 16.74 -12.28 -15.34
C ILE A 450 17.06 -11.70 -13.97
N LEU A 451 16.06 -11.65 -13.11
CA LEU A 451 16.18 -11.32 -11.70
C LEU A 451 15.88 -12.55 -10.84
N VAL A 452 16.81 -12.89 -9.98
CA VAL A 452 16.67 -13.96 -8.97
C VAL A 452 16.59 -13.31 -7.60
N LYS A 453 15.55 -13.63 -6.83
CA LYS A 453 15.41 -13.21 -5.42
C LYS A 453 15.37 -14.45 -4.54
N ALA A 454 16.19 -14.49 -3.50
CA ALA A 454 16.15 -15.52 -2.46
C ALA A 454 15.94 -14.85 -1.11
N ARG A 455 14.97 -15.33 -0.33
CA ARG A 455 14.60 -14.79 0.97
C ARG A 455 14.58 -15.90 2.01
N PHE A 456 15.16 -15.62 3.15
CA PHE A 456 15.04 -16.39 4.38
C PHE A 456 14.46 -15.46 5.45
N ALA A 457 13.41 -15.91 6.14
CA ALA A 457 12.86 -15.19 7.28
C ALA A 457 12.57 -16.16 8.41
N GLU A 458 12.93 -15.76 9.62
CA GLU A 458 12.67 -16.53 10.84
C GLU A 458 12.01 -15.65 11.88
N ARG A 459 11.03 -16.21 12.58
CA ARG A 459 10.37 -15.60 13.73
C ARG A 459 10.41 -16.56 14.91
N TYR A 460 10.94 -16.10 16.01
CA TYR A 460 10.89 -16.74 17.32
C TYR A 460 9.87 -16.05 18.23
N ARG A 461 9.17 -16.81 19.07
CA ARG A 461 8.28 -16.32 20.13
C ARG A 461 8.38 -17.23 21.35
N THR A 462 8.19 -16.65 22.55
CA THR A 462 8.08 -17.45 23.79
C THR A 462 6.70 -18.07 23.97
N TRP A 463 5.68 -17.61 23.22
CA TRP A 463 4.29 -18.08 23.31
C TRP A 463 3.81 -18.71 22.00
N GLY A 464 2.90 -19.69 22.12
CA GLY A 464 2.31 -20.38 20.96
C GLY A 464 3.35 -21.20 20.21
N ASP A 465 3.36 -21.07 18.88
CA ASP A 465 4.34 -21.76 18.03
C ASP A 465 5.65 -20.97 18.04
N ALA A 466 6.68 -21.53 18.71
CA ALA A 466 7.92 -20.84 19.02
C ALA A 466 8.66 -20.37 17.77
N PHE A 467 8.82 -21.23 16.77
CA PHE A 467 9.54 -20.92 15.54
C PHE A 467 8.64 -20.92 14.31
N ARG A 468 8.90 -19.99 13.42
CA ARG A 468 8.34 -19.99 12.07
C ARG A 468 9.42 -19.58 11.09
N THR A 469 9.84 -20.51 10.27
CA THR A 469 10.86 -20.34 9.24
C THR A 469 10.18 -20.27 7.88
N ASP A 470 10.49 -19.28 7.08
CA ASP A 470 10.00 -19.07 5.73
C ASP A 470 11.20 -18.95 4.77
N VAL A 471 11.22 -19.79 3.73
CA VAL A 471 12.24 -19.77 2.68
C VAL A 471 11.55 -19.58 1.35
N ARG A 472 11.95 -18.57 0.59
CA ARG A 472 11.34 -18.24 -0.68
C ARG A 472 12.39 -17.99 -1.75
N ALA A 473 12.13 -18.46 -2.96
CA ALA A 473 12.91 -18.15 -4.14
C ALA A 473 11.96 -17.69 -5.26
N ASP A 474 12.28 -16.57 -5.87
CA ASP A 474 11.57 -16.01 -7.02
C ASP A 474 12.55 -15.88 -8.19
N ILE A 475 12.15 -16.32 -9.37
CA ILE A 475 12.86 -16.10 -10.63
C ILE A 475 11.93 -15.33 -11.55
N GLN A 476 12.35 -14.16 -11.96
CA GLN A 476 11.60 -13.28 -12.86
C GLN A 476 12.39 -13.09 -14.14
N THR A 477 11.72 -13.27 -15.27
CA THR A 477 12.35 -13.10 -16.59
C THR A 477 11.51 -12.17 -17.46
N GLN A 478 12.17 -11.35 -18.26
CA GLN A 478 11.53 -10.49 -19.25
C GLN A 478 12.20 -10.67 -20.61
N LEU A 479 11.46 -11.19 -21.58
CA LEU A 479 11.91 -11.47 -22.94
C LEU A 479 11.01 -10.71 -23.94
N GLY A 480 11.36 -9.47 -24.21
CA GLY A 480 10.51 -8.58 -25.02
C GLY A 480 9.18 -8.33 -24.34
N GLU A 481 8.09 -8.72 -25.00
CA GLU A 481 6.71 -8.58 -24.51
C GLU A 481 6.28 -9.70 -23.55
N PHE A 482 7.10 -10.73 -23.40
CA PHE A 482 6.82 -11.87 -22.53
C PHE A 482 7.54 -11.75 -21.20
N ARG A 483 6.83 -12.13 -20.13
CA ARG A 483 7.37 -12.21 -18.78
C ARG A 483 7.03 -13.56 -18.17
N VAL A 484 7.95 -14.13 -17.42
CA VAL A 484 7.73 -15.37 -16.69
C VAL A 484 8.24 -15.22 -15.27
N ASN A 485 7.37 -15.55 -14.32
CA ASN A 485 7.68 -15.52 -12.90
C ASN A 485 7.49 -16.92 -12.32
N LEU A 486 8.52 -17.47 -11.70
CA LEU A 486 8.48 -18.70 -10.93
C LEU A 486 8.70 -18.37 -9.47
N ARG A 487 7.82 -18.85 -8.59
CA ARG A 487 7.99 -18.80 -7.14
C ARG A 487 8.03 -20.19 -6.55
N LEU A 488 8.98 -20.38 -5.64
CA LEU A 488 9.08 -21.52 -4.75
C LEU A 488 9.07 -20.99 -3.32
N ASN A 489 8.16 -21.47 -2.49
CA ASN A 489 8.07 -21.06 -1.10
C ASN A 489 7.86 -22.28 -0.20
N ALA A 490 8.68 -22.40 0.82
CA ALA A 490 8.59 -23.40 1.87
C ALA A 490 8.50 -22.72 3.23
N LEU A 491 7.57 -23.16 4.06
CA LEU A 491 7.33 -22.62 5.38
C LEU A 491 7.25 -23.75 6.41
N LYS A 492 7.87 -23.56 7.55
CA LYS A 492 7.82 -24.46 8.70
C LYS A 492 7.40 -23.70 9.95
N CYS A 493 6.32 -24.14 10.60
CA CYS A 493 5.87 -23.67 11.89
C CYS A 493 5.46 -24.88 12.76
N ARG A 494 4.28 -25.44 12.59
CA ARG A 494 3.87 -26.70 13.22
C ARG A 494 4.19 -27.91 12.35
N GLY A 495 3.98 -27.79 11.07
CA GLY A 495 4.31 -28.76 10.06
C GLY A 495 5.17 -28.14 8.98
N TRP A 496 5.00 -28.63 7.75
CA TRP A 496 5.59 -28.06 6.56
C TRP A 496 4.50 -27.54 5.63
N GLY A 497 4.67 -26.31 5.15
CA GLY A 497 3.87 -25.75 4.07
C GLY A 497 4.74 -25.53 2.85
N GLY A 498 4.25 -25.90 1.68
CA GLY A 498 4.88 -25.65 0.40
C GLY A 498 3.91 -24.98 -0.56
N LEU A 499 4.40 -23.98 -1.30
CA LEU A 499 3.66 -23.32 -2.36
C LEU A 499 4.60 -23.05 -3.52
N THR A 500 4.15 -23.37 -4.73
CA THR A 500 4.87 -23.02 -5.95
C THR A 500 3.89 -22.53 -7.00
N TYR A 501 4.32 -21.57 -7.83
CA TYR A 501 3.57 -21.19 -9.01
C TYR A 501 4.48 -20.79 -10.17
N LEU A 502 3.96 -20.98 -11.36
CA LEU A 502 4.46 -20.43 -12.60
C LEU A 502 3.44 -19.41 -13.11
N GLU A 503 3.90 -18.22 -13.44
CA GLU A 503 3.08 -17.16 -13.99
C GLU A 503 3.67 -16.67 -15.30
N GLY A 504 2.89 -16.67 -16.37
CA GLY A 504 3.23 -16.12 -17.67
C GLY A 504 2.48 -14.83 -17.92
N GLY A 505 3.20 -13.78 -18.35
CA GLY A 505 2.66 -12.50 -18.74
C GLY A 505 2.93 -12.20 -20.20
N TYR A 506 1.97 -11.60 -20.87
CA TYR A 506 2.12 -11.03 -22.21
C TYR A 506 1.65 -9.59 -22.19
N GLU A 507 2.51 -8.70 -22.61
CA GLU A 507 2.25 -7.27 -22.62
C GLU A 507 2.58 -6.72 -24.01
N ALA A 508 1.55 -6.49 -24.82
CA ALA A 508 1.69 -5.88 -26.13
C ALA A 508 0.59 -4.85 -26.36
N GLY A 509 1.04 -3.65 -26.59
CA GLY A 509 0.18 -2.59 -26.99
C GLY A 509 -0.92 -2.25 -25.98
N ARG A 510 -2.17 -2.56 -26.30
CA ARG A 510 -3.34 -2.26 -25.47
C ARG A 510 -3.74 -3.39 -24.54
N ILE A 511 -3.06 -4.52 -24.65
CA ILE A 511 -3.45 -5.76 -23.99
C ILE A 511 -2.35 -6.13 -23.00
N LEU A 512 -2.80 -6.41 -21.79
CA LEU A 512 -2.01 -7.06 -20.77
C LEU A 512 -2.72 -8.34 -20.37
N LEU A 513 -2.01 -9.47 -20.39
CA LEU A 513 -2.55 -10.76 -20.00
C LEU A 513 -1.56 -11.45 -19.08
N TRP A 514 -2.07 -11.99 -17.98
CA TRP A 514 -1.33 -12.82 -17.05
C TRP A 514 -2.08 -14.12 -16.80
N VAL A 515 -1.37 -15.21 -16.82
CA VAL A 515 -1.89 -16.55 -16.49
C VAL A 515 -0.98 -17.17 -15.44
N ARG A 516 -1.54 -17.58 -14.32
CA ARG A 516 -0.83 -18.22 -13.22
C ARG A 516 -1.40 -19.60 -12.98
N GLN A 517 -0.51 -20.58 -12.83
CA GLN A 517 -0.83 -21.91 -12.34
C GLN A 517 0.01 -22.19 -11.10
N GLY A 518 -0.65 -22.51 -9.99
CA GLY A 518 0.00 -22.80 -8.72
C GLY A 518 -0.41 -24.14 -8.11
N PHE A 519 0.47 -24.64 -7.27
CA PHE A 519 0.27 -25.80 -6.42
C PHE A 519 0.64 -25.46 -4.98
N PHE A 520 -0.12 -25.95 -4.02
CA PHE A 520 0.18 -25.82 -2.60
C PHE A 520 -0.14 -27.09 -1.81
N HIS A 521 0.70 -27.34 -0.79
CA HIS A 521 0.54 -28.45 0.16
C HIS A 521 0.85 -27.90 1.56
N ILE A 522 -0.19 -27.64 2.35
CA ILE A 522 -0.09 -26.98 3.65
C ILE A 522 -1.14 -27.57 4.58
N ASP A 523 -0.74 -28.45 5.48
CA ASP A 523 -1.67 -29.24 6.28
C ASP A 523 -2.22 -28.49 7.51
N ASP A 524 -1.45 -27.59 8.12
CA ASP A 524 -1.86 -26.82 9.28
C ASP A 524 -2.12 -25.34 8.92
N TRP A 525 -3.13 -24.73 9.53
CA TRP A 525 -3.44 -23.30 9.34
C TRP A 525 -2.30 -22.37 9.75
N ASN A 526 -1.47 -22.76 10.73
CA ASN A 526 -0.34 -21.95 11.17
C ASN A 526 0.82 -21.94 10.16
N ASP A 527 0.83 -22.92 9.25
CA ASP A 527 1.80 -23.00 8.14
C ASP A 527 1.30 -22.35 6.85
N ARG A 528 0.10 -21.67 6.87
CA ARG A 528 -0.46 -21.03 5.67
C ARG A 528 0.51 -20.03 5.05
N ILE A 529 0.52 -20.02 3.73
CA ILE A 529 1.35 -19.12 2.91
C ILE A 529 0.43 -18.11 2.22
N TYR A 530 0.86 -16.87 2.22
CA TYR A 530 0.20 -15.79 1.50
C TYR A 530 0.92 -15.56 0.18
N ALA A 531 0.16 -15.34 -0.89
CA ALA A 531 0.72 -14.96 -2.18
C ALA A 531 -0.12 -13.86 -2.82
N TYR A 532 0.55 -12.82 -3.29
CA TYR A 532 -0.09 -11.74 -4.04
C TYR A 532 -0.67 -12.27 -5.35
N GLU A 533 -1.89 -11.87 -5.67
CA GLU A 533 -2.55 -12.12 -6.95
C GLU A 533 -2.82 -10.83 -7.69
N ARG A 534 -2.57 -10.84 -9.00
CA ARG A 534 -2.83 -9.71 -9.87
C ARG A 534 -4.33 -9.46 -10.02
N GLY A 535 -4.73 -8.21 -10.04
CA GLY A 535 -6.10 -7.77 -10.20
C GLY A 535 -6.20 -6.38 -10.83
N ALA A 536 -7.41 -5.84 -10.88
CA ALA A 536 -7.63 -4.46 -11.25
C ALA A 536 -7.13 -3.49 -10.17
N PRO A 537 -6.82 -2.23 -10.51
CA PRO A 537 -6.47 -1.19 -9.53
C PRO A 537 -7.53 -1.05 -8.43
N GLY A 538 -7.11 -0.87 -7.18
CA GLY A 538 -8.00 -0.86 -6.02
C GLY A 538 -8.58 -2.23 -5.64
N GLY A 539 -8.03 -3.30 -6.18
CA GLY A 539 -8.38 -4.68 -5.87
C GLY A 539 -7.17 -5.50 -5.45
N PHE A 540 -6.37 -4.98 -4.52
CA PHE A 540 -5.20 -5.68 -4.01
C PHE A 540 -5.60 -6.98 -3.29
N ARG A 541 -4.97 -8.10 -3.65
CA ARG A 541 -5.34 -9.41 -3.14
C ARG A 541 -4.14 -10.21 -2.71
N VAL A 542 -4.18 -10.65 -1.45
CA VAL A 542 -3.18 -11.53 -0.85
C VAL A 542 -3.88 -12.68 -0.14
N PRO A 543 -4.44 -13.64 -0.91
CA PRO A 543 -5.12 -14.79 -0.31
C PRO A 543 -4.17 -15.66 0.50
N ALA A 544 -4.71 -16.26 1.56
CA ALA A 544 -4.05 -17.29 2.34
C ALA A 544 -4.31 -18.66 1.73
N TYR A 545 -3.26 -19.40 1.38
CA TYR A 545 -3.32 -20.76 0.89
C TYR A 545 -3.09 -21.75 2.03
N TYR A 546 -3.97 -22.74 2.16
CA TYR A 546 -3.86 -23.86 3.08
C TYR A 546 -4.69 -25.04 2.61
N GLY A 547 -4.29 -26.26 2.97
CA GLY A 547 -4.78 -27.52 2.41
C GLY A 547 -3.87 -28.01 1.28
N ARG A 548 -4.35 -28.94 0.48
CA ARG A 548 -3.61 -29.53 -0.64
C ARG A 548 -4.38 -29.25 -1.93
N GLY A 549 -3.89 -28.34 -2.74
CA GLY A 549 -4.66 -27.85 -3.86
C GLY A 549 -3.87 -27.33 -5.03
N LEU A 550 -4.63 -27.05 -6.07
CA LEU A 550 -4.20 -26.34 -7.27
C LEU A 550 -4.94 -25.01 -7.35
N TRP A 551 -4.27 -24.00 -7.84
CA TRP A 551 -4.95 -22.75 -8.13
C TRP A 551 -4.51 -22.20 -9.49
N THR A 552 -5.49 -21.73 -10.25
CA THR A 552 -5.29 -21.09 -11.55
C THR A 552 -5.87 -19.68 -11.46
N ALA A 553 -5.13 -18.68 -11.93
CA ALA A 553 -5.61 -17.32 -12.02
C ALA A 553 -5.29 -16.73 -13.39
N VAL A 554 -6.22 -15.97 -13.93
CA VAL A 554 -6.06 -15.21 -15.17
C VAL A 554 -6.40 -13.74 -14.85
N ALA A 555 -5.52 -12.82 -15.21
CA ALA A 555 -5.77 -11.39 -15.14
C ALA A 555 -5.49 -10.78 -16.51
N ALA A 556 -6.41 -9.97 -17.01
CA ALA A 556 -6.27 -9.31 -18.29
C ALA A 556 -6.72 -7.85 -18.21
N SER A 557 -6.12 -6.98 -18.99
CA SER A 557 -6.66 -5.64 -19.20
C SER A 557 -6.56 -5.22 -20.65
N VAL A 558 -7.56 -4.43 -21.08
CA VAL A 558 -7.64 -3.88 -22.43
C VAL A 558 -7.86 -2.38 -22.33
N ARG A 559 -7.01 -1.58 -22.97
CA ARG A 559 -7.13 -0.12 -23.06
C ARG A 559 -7.86 0.28 -24.33
N PHE A 560 -8.91 1.09 -24.21
CA PHE A 560 -9.63 1.69 -25.33
C PHE A 560 -9.11 3.11 -25.57
N ARG A 561 -8.97 3.49 -26.86
CA ARG A 561 -8.26 4.71 -27.28
C ARG A 561 -8.78 6.02 -26.66
N GLN A 562 -10.09 6.10 -26.34
CA GLN A 562 -10.75 7.27 -25.76
C GLN A 562 -11.78 6.92 -24.69
N ALA A 563 -11.87 5.64 -24.32
CA ALA A 563 -12.95 5.11 -23.49
C ALA A 563 -12.46 4.40 -22.22
N GLY A 564 -11.21 4.62 -21.80
CA GLY A 564 -10.68 4.04 -20.55
C GLY A 564 -10.12 2.63 -20.69
N ARG A 565 -10.12 1.88 -19.59
CA ARG A 565 -9.52 0.55 -19.49
C ARG A 565 -10.48 -0.45 -18.84
N LEU A 566 -10.62 -1.61 -19.45
CA LEU A 566 -11.36 -2.74 -18.90
C LEU A 566 -10.37 -3.74 -18.30
N TYR A 567 -10.62 -4.14 -17.07
CA TYR A 567 -9.89 -5.18 -16.36
C TYR A 567 -10.78 -6.38 -16.14
N PHE A 568 -10.22 -7.54 -16.33
CA PHE A 568 -10.85 -8.83 -16.11
C PHE A 568 -9.95 -9.69 -15.22
N ARG A 569 -10.54 -10.40 -14.25
CA ARG A 569 -9.85 -11.42 -13.47
C ARG A 569 -10.75 -12.62 -13.27
N ALA A 570 -10.20 -13.81 -13.45
CA ALA A 570 -10.82 -15.06 -13.07
C ALA A 570 -9.82 -15.89 -12.26
N ALA A 571 -10.27 -16.52 -11.19
CA ALA A 571 -9.44 -17.43 -10.41
C ALA A 571 -10.25 -18.63 -9.94
N TYR A 572 -9.60 -19.79 -9.94
CA TYR A 572 -10.16 -21.03 -9.42
C TYR A 572 -9.17 -21.73 -8.51
N THR A 573 -9.61 -22.10 -7.32
CA THR A 573 -8.85 -22.93 -6.38
C THR A 573 -9.59 -24.24 -6.18
N GLY A 574 -8.96 -25.35 -6.57
CA GLY A 574 -9.50 -26.70 -6.43
C GLY A 574 -8.67 -27.52 -5.45
N TYR A 575 -9.31 -28.49 -4.84
CA TYR A 575 -8.69 -29.39 -3.85
C TYR A 575 -8.79 -30.86 -4.30
N PRO A 576 -8.10 -31.24 -5.41
CA PRO A 576 -8.20 -32.57 -5.97
C PRO A 576 -7.49 -33.66 -5.14
N PHE A 577 -6.70 -33.26 -4.15
CA PHE A 577 -5.92 -34.20 -3.33
C PHE A 577 -6.64 -34.48 -1.99
N PRO A 578 -6.34 -35.63 -1.33
CA PRO A 578 -6.92 -35.92 -0.02
C PRO A 578 -6.63 -34.78 0.98
N GLN A 579 -7.68 -34.28 1.61
CA GLN A 579 -7.61 -33.17 2.58
C GLN A 579 -7.69 -33.70 4.01
N VAL A 580 -7.12 -32.95 4.97
CA VAL A 580 -7.33 -33.18 6.42
C VAL A 580 -8.80 -32.88 6.78
N LYS A 581 -9.41 -31.87 6.12
CA LYS A 581 -10.85 -31.56 6.16
C LYS A 581 -11.30 -31.30 4.73
N GLU A 582 -12.45 -31.83 4.35
CA GLU A 582 -13.04 -31.54 3.04
C GLU A 582 -13.17 -30.03 2.82
N LYS A 583 -12.84 -29.61 1.61
CA LYS A 583 -12.92 -28.22 1.18
C LYS A 583 -13.58 -28.13 -0.18
N PRO A 584 -14.61 -27.29 -0.33
CA PRO A 584 -15.19 -27.00 -1.63
C PRO A 584 -14.20 -26.22 -2.49
N GLY A 585 -14.28 -26.43 -3.80
CA GLY A 585 -13.61 -25.57 -4.76
C GLY A 585 -14.12 -24.13 -4.67
N LYS A 586 -13.27 -23.17 -4.98
CA LYS A 586 -13.58 -21.75 -4.95
C LYS A 586 -13.32 -21.15 -6.31
N ALA A 587 -14.32 -20.49 -6.90
CA ALA A 587 -14.20 -19.73 -8.12
C ALA A 587 -14.47 -18.24 -7.84
N GLU A 588 -13.69 -17.39 -8.47
CA GLU A 588 -13.84 -15.92 -8.39
C GLU A 588 -13.77 -15.33 -9.79
N LEU A 589 -14.64 -14.35 -10.05
CA LEU A 589 -14.68 -13.56 -11.28
C LEU A 589 -14.76 -12.09 -10.89
N GLU A 590 -13.99 -11.24 -11.56
CA GLU A 590 -14.07 -9.79 -11.43
C GLU A 590 -13.99 -9.12 -12.78
N LEU A 591 -14.78 -8.07 -12.94
CA LEU A 591 -14.76 -7.16 -14.06
C LEU A 591 -14.71 -5.73 -13.50
N GLN A 592 -13.76 -4.93 -13.97
CA GLN A 592 -13.67 -3.53 -13.59
C GLN A 592 -13.42 -2.67 -14.82
N TYR A 593 -14.20 -1.62 -14.96
CA TYR A 593 -14.01 -0.61 -16.00
C TYR A 593 -13.54 0.69 -15.33
N VAL A 594 -12.46 1.25 -15.83
CA VAL A 594 -11.93 2.55 -15.40
C VAL A 594 -11.98 3.51 -16.58
N TYR A 595 -12.66 4.62 -16.40
CA TYR A 595 -12.77 5.69 -17.37
C TYR A 595 -12.08 6.94 -16.82
N ASP A 596 -11.14 7.46 -17.60
CA ASP A 596 -10.38 8.67 -17.28
C ASP A 596 -10.82 9.79 -18.24
N PHE A 597 -11.14 10.98 -17.75
CA PHE A 597 -11.59 12.14 -18.54
C PHE A 597 -11.00 13.47 -18.08
#